data_0a82028785551a3898b7c30f881818b7
#
_entry.id   0a82028785551a3898b7c30f881818b7
#
_cell.length_a   1.000
_cell.length_b   1.000
_cell.length_c   1.000
_cell.angle_alpha   90.00
_cell.angle_beta   90.00
_cell.angle_gamma   90.00
#
_symmetry.space_group_name_H-M   'P 1'
#
loop_
_entity.id
_entity.type
_entity.pdbx_description
1 polymer ?
#
loop_
_entity_poly.entity_id
_entity_poly.type
_entity_poly.pdbx_seq_one_letter_code
_entity_poly.pdbx_strand_id
1 'polypeptide(L)'
;MKYEDIEILFAEDSMDDAMLTIRALNKSGFTNKLLHVKDGAEALDFLYCRGIYSDRNPKSLPKLLLLDLKMPKVSGMQVLEKVKKDPNLKSVPVVILTSSQEDPDIASCYSLGANSYIVKPVDSNNFFNAIKEIGMYWMIISQPPL
;
A
#
# COMPACT_ATOMS: atom_id res chain seq x y z
N MET A 1 5.38 -3.18 -18.70
CA MET A 1 5.01 -2.14 -17.72
C MET A 1 6.27 -1.46 -17.21
N LYS A 2 6.23 -0.15 -17.14
CA LYS A 2 7.32 0.61 -16.54
C LYS A 2 7.04 0.77 -15.06
N TYR A 3 7.98 0.38 -14.23
CA TYR A 3 7.80 0.47 -12.78
C TYR A 3 7.70 1.91 -12.28
N GLU A 4 8.18 2.88 -13.04
CA GLU A 4 8.02 4.30 -12.72
C GLU A 4 6.57 4.77 -12.77
N ASP A 5 5.70 4.02 -13.47
CA ASP A 5 4.29 4.37 -13.60
C ASP A 5 3.43 3.77 -12.48
N ILE A 6 4.00 2.97 -11.60
CA ILE A 6 3.25 2.34 -10.51
C ILE A 6 2.80 3.41 -9.52
N GLU A 7 1.51 3.45 -9.28
CA GLU A 7 0.93 4.42 -8.35
C GLU A 7 0.61 3.80 -6.99
N ILE A 8 0.27 2.50 -6.97
CA ILE A 8 -0.01 1.79 -5.73
C ILE A 8 0.91 0.58 -5.64
N LEU A 9 1.69 0.51 -4.57
CA LEU A 9 2.44 -0.69 -4.23
C LEU A 9 1.63 -1.44 -3.18
N PHE A 10 1.27 -2.69 -3.49
CA PHE A 10 0.40 -3.50 -2.64
C PHE A 10 1.14 -4.77 -2.21
N ALA A 11 1.43 -4.89 -0.93
CA ALA A 11 2.13 -6.03 -0.35
C ALA A 11 1.14 -6.94 0.37
N GLU A 12 1.01 -8.17 -0.12
CA GLU A 12 0.08 -9.17 0.42
C GLU A 12 0.56 -10.56 0.04
N ASP A 13 0.76 -11.42 1.03
CA ASP A 13 1.27 -12.78 0.80
C ASP A 13 0.18 -13.78 0.43
N SER A 14 -1.08 -13.51 0.77
CA SER A 14 -2.20 -14.36 0.40
C SER A 14 -2.71 -13.99 -0.99
N MET A 15 -2.58 -14.90 -1.95
CA MET A 15 -3.08 -14.65 -3.30
C MET A 15 -4.60 -14.44 -3.31
N ASP A 16 -5.33 -15.19 -2.46
CA ASP A 16 -6.77 -15.04 -2.39
C ASP A 16 -7.16 -13.65 -1.89
N ASP A 17 -6.51 -13.18 -0.83
CA ASP A 17 -6.76 -11.84 -0.30
C ASP A 17 -6.33 -10.76 -1.28
N ALA A 18 -5.22 -10.98 -1.98
CA ALA A 18 -4.75 -10.04 -2.98
C ALA A 18 -5.74 -9.91 -4.13
N MET A 19 -6.26 -11.03 -4.62
CA MET A 19 -7.22 -11.00 -5.71
C MET A 19 -8.53 -10.34 -5.31
N LEU A 20 -9.01 -10.61 -4.09
CA LEU A 20 -10.21 -9.95 -3.57
C LEU A 20 -10.03 -8.45 -3.48
N THR A 21 -8.88 -8.00 -2.99
CA THR A 21 -8.57 -6.59 -2.86
C THR A 21 -8.50 -5.91 -4.22
N ILE A 22 -7.78 -6.51 -5.16
CA ILE A 22 -7.63 -5.94 -6.51
C ILE A 22 -9.01 -5.86 -7.20
N ARG A 23 -9.82 -6.91 -7.04
CA ARG A 23 -11.17 -6.92 -7.61
C ARG A 23 -12.03 -5.80 -7.04
N ALA A 24 -11.96 -5.60 -5.72
CA ALA A 24 -12.71 -4.53 -5.07
C ALA A 24 -12.30 -3.16 -5.60
N LEU A 25 -11.01 -2.92 -5.78
CA LEU A 25 -10.51 -1.66 -6.32
C LEU A 25 -10.99 -1.45 -7.76
N ASN A 26 -10.89 -2.48 -8.58
CA ASN A 26 -11.35 -2.38 -9.98
C ASN A 26 -12.86 -2.13 -10.07
N LYS A 27 -13.62 -2.78 -9.20
CA LYS A 27 -15.08 -2.62 -9.16
C LYS A 27 -15.51 -1.21 -8.77
N SER A 28 -14.66 -0.54 -7.99
CA SER A 28 -14.90 0.84 -7.56
C SER A 28 -14.58 1.86 -8.65
N GLY A 29 -14.15 1.42 -9.83
CA GLY A 29 -13.71 2.32 -10.88
C GLY A 29 -12.30 2.86 -10.65
N PHE A 30 -11.57 2.26 -9.74
CA PHE A 30 -10.22 2.69 -9.41
C PHE A 30 -9.25 2.17 -10.47
N THR A 31 -8.67 3.08 -11.23
CA THR A 31 -7.86 2.74 -12.41
C THR A 31 -6.37 2.99 -12.21
N ASN A 32 -5.94 3.32 -11.02
CA ASN A 32 -4.53 3.55 -10.72
C ASN A 32 -3.71 2.29 -10.95
N LYS A 33 -2.51 2.47 -11.46
CA LYS A 33 -1.63 1.33 -11.75
C LYS A 33 -1.10 0.74 -10.45
N LEU A 34 -1.37 -0.54 -10.26
CA LEU A 34 -1.05 -1.24 -9.04
C LEU A 34 -0.04 -2.34 -9.32
N LEU A 35 0.98 -2.44 -8.46
CA LEU A 35 1.89 -3.57 -8.46
C LEU A 35 1.67 -4.36 -7.17
N HIS A 36 1.34 -5.64 -7.32
CA HIS A 36 1.21 -6.54 -6.19
C HIS A 36 2.56 -7.24 -5.96
N VAL A 37 3.06 -7.17 -4.74
CA VAL A 37 4.23 -7.90 -4.30
C VAL A 37 3.82 -8.86 -3.18
N LYS A 38 4.54 -9.96 -3.05
CA LYS A 38 4.08 -11.10 -2.24
C LYS A 38 4.52 -11.06 -0.79
N ASP A 39 5.46 -10.19 -0.44
CA ASP A 39 5.94 -10.09 0.94
C ASP A 39 6.62 -8.74 1.18
N GLY A 40 6.99 -8.49 2.44
CA GLY A 40 7.64 -7.24 2.82
C GLY A 40 9.03 -7.08 2.24
N ALA A 41 9.74 -8.18 2.02
CA ALA A 41 11.08 -8.13 1.43
C ALA A 41 11.00 -7.63 0.00
N GLU A 42 10.04 -8.11 -0.78
CA GLU A 42 9.85 -7.64 -2.15
C GLU A 42 9.39 -6.19 -2.18
N ALA A 43 8.53 -5.79 -1.23
CA ALA A 43 8.12 -4.39 -1.12
C ALA A 43 9.32 -3.48 -0.91
N LEU A 44 10.22 -3.87 -0.01
CA LEU A 44 11.44 -3.09 0.24
C LEU A 44 12.36 -3.08 -0.98
N ASP A 45 12.48 -4.20 -1.68
CA ASP A 45 13.27 -4.24 -2.91
C ASP A 45 12.74 -3.26 -3.95
N PHE A 46 11.42 -3.16 -4.09
CA PHE A 46 10.83 -2.18 -4.99
C PHE A 46 11.16 -0.75 -4.54
N LEU A 47 10.92 -0.45 -3.27
CA LEU A 47 11.11 0.91 -2.75
C LEU A 47 12.58 1.35 -2.80
N TYR A 48 13.50 0.44 -2.55
CA TYR A 48 14.94 0.75 -2.56
C TYR A 48 15.62 0.44 -3.88
N CYS A 49 14.86 0.09 -4.91
CA CYS A 49 15.39 -0.17 -6.26
C CYS A 49 16.45 -1.26 -6.25
N ARG A 50 16.13 -2.40 -5.62
CA ARG A 50 17.04 -3.54 -5.50
C ARG A 50 16.50 -4.75 -6.28
N GLY A 51 17.38 -5.71 -6.55
CA GLY A 51 17.01 -6.96 -7.21
C GLY A 51 16.41 -6.71 -8.58
N ILE A 52 15.24 -7.30 -8.84
CA ILE A 52 14.57 -7.15 -10.13
C ILE A 52 14.10 -5.71 -10.40
N TYR A 53 14.13 -4.86 -9.38
CA TYR A 53 13.70 -3.47 -9.48
C TYR A 53 14.89 -2.49 -9.56
N SER A 54 16.08 -3.01 -9.82
CA SER A 54 17.31 -2.19 -9.78
C SER A 54 17.33 -1.09 -10.84
N ASP A 55 16.61 -1.26 -11.95
CA ASP A 55 16.53 -0.25 -13.02
C ASP A 55 15.52 0.85 -12.74
N ARG A 56 14.79 0.74 -11.64
CA ARG A 56 13.78 1.71 -11.27
C ARG A 56 14.42 3.03 -10.85
N ASN A 57 13.78 4.15 -11.22
CA ASN A 57 14.22 5.46 -10.74
C ASN A 57 13.80 5.64 -9.28
N PRO A 58 14.74 5.82 -8.34
CA PRO A 58 14.40 5.95 -6.92
C PRO A 58 13.57 7.18 -6.58
N LYS A 59 13.49 8.15 -7.48
CA LYS A 59 12.66 9.35 -7.28
C LYS A 59 11.21 9.13 -7.69
N SER A 60 10.91 8.05 -8.42
CA SER A 60 9.55 7.72 -8.87
C SER A 60 8.83 6.91 -7.81
N LEU A 61 8.40 7.56 -6.75
CA LEU A 61 7.76 6.91 -5.61
C LEU A 61 6.30 6.57 -5.93
N PRO A 62 5.78 5.46 -5.37
CA PRO A 62 4.35 5.21 -5.46
C PRO A 62 3.58 6.29 -4.68
N LYS A 63 2.34 6.50 -5.07
CA LYS A 63 1.47 7.46 -4.40
C LYS A 63 0.84 6.88 -3.14
N LEU A 64 0.81 5.55 -3.03
CA LEU A 64 0.18 4.85 -1.92
C LEU A 64 0.84 3.49 -1.73
N LEU A 65 1.07 3.12 -0.47
CA LEU A 65 1.51 1.79 -0.09
C LEU A 65 0.39 1.12 0.69
N LEU A 66 -0.16 0.04 0.13
CA LEU A 66 -1.11 -0.83 0.83
C LEU A 66 -0.32 -2.00 1.38
N LEU A 67 -0.42 -2.23 2.67
CA LEU A 67 0.53 -3.09 3.36
C LEU A 67 -0.18 -4.03 4.32
N ASP A 68 -0.20 -5.32 3.99
CA ASP A 68 -0.70 -6.33 4.91
C ASP A 68 0.21 -6.37 6.14
N LEU A 69 -0.40 -6.43 7.30
CA LEU A 69 0.34 -6.37 8.55
C LEU A 69 1.20 -7.61 8.78
N LYS A 70 0.67 -8.79 8.44
CA LYS A 70 1.34 -10.07 8.74
C LYS A 70 1.76 -10.76 7.46
N MET A 71 3.06 -10.73 7.20
CA MET A 71 3.65 -11.36 6.01
C MET A 71 4.93 -12.09 6.42
N PRO A 72 5.32 -13.13 5.67
CA PRO A 72 6.59 -13.81 5.93
C PRO A 72 7.79 -12.92 5.59
N LYS A 73 8.96 -13.32 6.05
CA LYS A 73 10.26 -12.65 5.87
C LYS A 73 10.32 -11.31 6.55
N VAL A 74 9.66 -10.30 5.97
CA VAL A 74 9.59 -8.96 6.55
C VAL A 74 8.12 -8.62 6.71
N SER A 75 7.72 -8.35 7.95
CA SER A 75 6.31 -8.03 8.27
C SER A 75 5.93 -6.63 7.80
N GLY A 76 4.61 -6.38 7.75
CA GLY A 76 4.12 -5.04 7.43
C GLY A 76 4.62 -3.99 8.39
N MET A 77 4.70 -4.29 9.68
CA MET A 77 5.22 -3.34 10.65
C MET A 77 6.67 -2.99 10.39
N GLN A 78 7.49 -3.97 10.00
CA GLN A 78 8.89 -3.72 9.69
C GLN A 78 9.05 -2.86 8.45
N VAL A 79 8.22 -3.08 7.41
CA VAL A 79 8.23 -2.24 6.22
C VAL A 79 7.82 -0.82 6.58
N LEU A 80 6.73 -0.68 7.34
CA LEU A 80 6.22 0.62 7.78
C LEU A 80 7.30 1.40 8.53
N GLU A 81 7.97 0.76 9.48
CA GLU A 81 9.02 1.39 10.26
C GLU A 81 10.15 1.91 9.37
N LYS A 82 10.61 1.08 8.43
CA LYS A 82 11.68 1.48 7.51
C LYS A 82 11.25 2.65 6.63
N VAL A 83 10.04 2.60 6.09
CA VAL A 83 9.53 3.66 5.20
C VAL A 83 9.42 4.98 5.96
N LYS A 84 8.86 4.96 7.15
CA LYS A 84 8.60 6.19 7.90
C LYS A 84 9.86 6.79 8.54
N LYS A 85 10.91 6.01 8.70
CA LYS A 85 12.20 6.50 9.18
C LYS A 85 13.12 6.98 8.07
N ASP A 86 12.82 6.63 6.82
CA ASP A 86 13.66 7.01 5.67
C ASP A 86 13.23 8.39 5.16
N PRO A 87 14.13 9.38 5.17
CA PRO A 87 13.79 10.73 4.70
C PRO A 87 13.28 10.76 3.26
N ASN A 88 13.68 9.81 2.43
CA ASN A 88 13.28 9.75 1.02
C ASN A 88 11.94 9.04 0.81
N LEU A 89 11.48 8.27 1.79
CA LEU A 89 10.27 7.44 1.65
C LEU A 89 9.14 7.87 2.60
N LYS A 90 9.44 8.60 3.64
CA LYS A 90 8.48 8.89 4.71
C LYS A 90 7.22 9.64 4.26
N SER A 91 7.29 10.29 3.10
CA SER A 91 6.13 11.02 2.56
C SER A 91 5.13 10.10 1.85
N VAL A 92 5.51 8.85 1.56
CA VAL A 92 4.59 7.90 0.94
C VAL A 92 3.51 7.53 1.95
N PRO A 93 2.23 7.77 1.63
CA PRO A 93 1.15 7.38 2.53
C PRO A 93 1.06 5.86 2.63
N VAL A 94 0.84 5.37 3.83
CA VAL A 94 0.74 3.93 4.10
C VAL A 94 -0.61 3.61 4.70
N VAL A 95 -1.32 2.67 4.09
CA VAL A 95 -2.57 2.11 4.60
C VAL A 95 -2.30 0.66 4.98
N ILE A 96 -2.54 0.34 6.24
CA ILE A 96 -2.34 -1.01 6.78
C ILE A 96 -3.59 -1.83 6.54
N LEU A 97 -3.40 -3.06 6.09
CA LEU A 97 -4.48 -4.04 5.98
C LEU A 97 -4.37 -5.01 7.16
N THR A 98 -5.46 -5.20 7.87
CA THR A 98 -5.47 -6.03 9.08
C THR A 98 -6.71 -6.92 9.11
N SER A 99 -6.61 -8.06 9.77
CA SER A 99 -7.74 -8.98 9.90
C SER A 99 -8.73 -8.58 11.01
N SER A 100 -8.35 -7.64 11.87
CA SER A 100 -9.22 -7.22 12.98
C SER A 100 -8.90 -5.79 13.41
N GLN A 101 -9.94 -4.98 13.61
CA GLN A 101 -9.77 -3.64 14.17
C GLN A 101 -9.36 -3.65 15.64
N GLU A 102 -9.46 -4.81 16.28
CA GLU A 102 -9.03 -5.00 17.66
C GLU A 102 -7.61 -5.50 17.76
N ASP A 103 -6.91 -5.63 16.63
CA ASP A 103 -5.52 -6.05 16.61
C ASP A 103 -4.69 -5.02 17.40
N PRO A 104 -3.97 -5.44 18.45
CA PRO A 104 -3.18 -4.50 19.25
C PRO A 104 -2.07 -3.82 18.45
N ASP A 105 -1.69 -4.40 17.31
CA ASP A 105 -0.67 -3.81 16.45
C ASP A 105 -1.14 -2.56 15.70
N ILE A 106 -2.45 -2.30 15.64
CA ILE A 106 -2.97 -1.10 14.97
C ILE A 106 -2.45 0.17 15.64
N ALA A 107 -2.51 0.22 16.98
CA ALA A 107 -2.02 1.38 17.72
C ALA A 107 -0.52 1.59 17.46
N SER A 108 0.25 0.50 17.43
CA SER A 108 1.68 0.55 17.13
C SER A 108 1.93 1.06 15.72
N CYS A 109 1.11 0.64 14.76
CA CYS A 109 1.23 1.10 13.38
C CYS A 109 1.01 2.61 13.28
N TYR A 110 -0.02 3.15 13.95
CA TYR A 110 -0.24 4.60 13.96
C TYR A 110 0.93 5.33 14.62
N SER A 111 1.47 4.79 15.70
CA SER A 111 2.64 5.38 16.37
C SER A 111 3.86 5.41 15.44
N LEU A 112 3.98 4.44 14.55
CA LEU A 112 5.07 4.39 13.57
C LEU A 112 4.81 5.25 12.34
N GLY A 113 3.63 5.84 12.21
CA GLY A 113 3.32 6.76 11.13
C GLY A 113 2.36 6.24 10.06
N ALA A 114 1.67 5.12 10.31
CA ALA A 114 0.64 4.67 9.37
C ALA A 114 -0.43 5.76 9.22
N ASN A 115 -0.87 5.97 7.99
CA ASN A 115 -1.82 7.02 7.67
C ASN A 115 -3.27 6.59 7.88
N SER A 116 -3.55 5.30 7.67
CA SER A 116 -4.86 4.73 7.90
C SER A 116 -4.76 3.22 7.96
N TYR A 117 -5.89 2.55 8.23
CA TYR A 117 -5.95 1.08 8.17
C TYR A 117 -7.28 0.67 7.56
N ILE A 118 -7.32 -0.56 7.04
CA ILE A 118 -8.53 -1.18 6.53
C ILE A 118 -8.64 -2.57 7.13
N VAL A 119 -9.80 -2.89 7.70
CA VAL A 119 -10.09 -4.24 8.18
C VAL A 119 -10.51 -5.08 6.98
N LYS A 120 -9.84 -6.21 6.77
CA LYS A 120 -10.17 -7.12 5.67
C LYS A 120 -11.56 -7.73 5.85
N PRO A 121 -12.29 -8.00 4.77
CA PRO A 121 -11.90 -7.85 3.38
C PRO A 121 -11.96 -6.40 2.91
N VAL A 122 -11.08 -6.04 1.98
CA VAL A 122 -11.10 -4.71 1.39
C VAL A 122 -12.29 -4.64 0.43
N ASP A 123 -13.12 -3.61 0.60
CA ASP A 123 -14.23 -3.33 -0.31
C ASP A 123 -14.16 -1.86 -0.75
N SER A 124 -15.06 -1.48 -1.66
CA SER A 124 -15.03 -0.12 -2.20
C SER A 124 -15.27 0.93 -1.12
N ASN A 125 -16.14 0.64 -0.16
CA ASN A 125 -16.48 1.63 0.88
C ASN A 125 -15.32 1.84 1.86
N ASN A 126 -14.74 0.76 2.38
CA ASN A 126 -13.66 0.92 3.35
C ASN A 126 -12.38 1.45 2.69
N PHE A 127 -12.13 1.09 1.44
CA PHE A 127 -11.01 1.66 0.71
C PHE A 127 -11.21 3.16 0.49
N PHE A 128 -12.40 3.54 0.01
CA PHE A 128 -12.73 4.94 -0.19
C PHE A 128 -12.55 5.75 1.10
N ASN A 129 -13.05 5.23 2.21
CA ASN A 129 -12.95 5.92 3.49
C ASN A 129 -11.49 6.09 3.93
N ALA A 130 -10.66 5.09 3.73
CA ALA A 130 -9.23 5.18 4.06
C ALA A 130 -8.53 6.25 3.21
N ILE A 131 -8.79 6.25 1.92
CA ILE A 131 -8.20 7.24 1.00
C ILE A 131 -8.66 8.66 1.36
N LYS A 132 -9.94 8.81 1.66
CA LYS A 132 -10.50 10.11 2.08
C LYS A 132 -9.85 10.60 3.37
N GLU A 133 -9.66 9.69 4.33
CA GLU A 133 -9.04 10.01 5.63
C GLU A 133 -7.64 10.60 5.45
N ILE A 134 -6.88 10.10 4.49
CA ILE A 134 -5.53 10.59 4.25
C ILE A 134 -5.48 11.74 3.24
N GLY A 135 -6.65 12.22 2.81
CA GLY A 135 -6.73 13.39 1.93
C GLY A 135 -6.40 13.10 0.47
N MET A 136 -6.44 11.86 0.04
CA MET A 136 -6.06 11.47 -1.31
C MET A 136 -7.24 11.00 -2.15
N TYR A 137 -8.46 11.43 -1.82
CA TYR A 137 -9.64 11.02 -2.57
C TYR A 137 -9.55 11.39 -4.05
N TRP A 138 -8.68 12.34 -4.42
CA TRP A 138 -8.43 12.68 -5.81
C TRP A 138 -7.88 11.49 -6.62
N MET A 139 -7.28 10.53 -5.96
CA MET A 139 -6.83 9.30 -6.64
C MET A 139 -8.01 8.47 -7.13
N ILE A 140 -9.12 8.49 -6.37
CA ILE A 140 -10.31 7.71 -6.69
C ILE A 140 -11.06 8.35 -7.84
N ILE A 141 -11.18 9.68 -7.81
CA ILE A 141 -11.83 10.45 -8.86
C ILE A 141 -10.79 10.98 -9.84
N SER A 142 -9.72 10.23 -10.02
CA SER A 142 -8.58 10.66 -10.80
C SER A 142 -8.84 10.72 -12.30
N GLN A 143 -9.96 10.20 -12.75
CA GLN A 143 -10.38 10.46 -14.11
C GLN A 143 -10.85 11.91 -14.14
N PRO A 144 -10.05 12.81 -14.71
CA PRO A 144 -10.46 14.21 -14.70
C PRO A 144 -11.81 14.34 -15.39
N PRO A 145 -12.74 15.08 -14.81
CA PRO A 145 -13.96 15.39 -15.50
C PRO A 145 -13.57 16.11 -16.78
N LEU A 146 -14.12 15.63 -17.83
CA LEU A 146 -13.85 16.23 -19.14
C LEU A 146 -14.60 17.52 -19.31
#